data_d85b97603dd04bcc59149bdfc3223d0a
#
_entry.id   d85b97603dd04bcc59149bdfc3223d0a
#
_cell.length_a   1.000
_cell.length_b   1.000
_cell.length_c   1.000
_cell.angle_alpha   90.00
_cell.angle_beta   90.00
_cell.angle_gamma   90.00
#
_symmetry.space_group_name_H-M   'P 1'
#
loop_
_entity.id
_entity.type
_entity.pdbx_description
1 polymer ?
#
loop_
_entity_poly.entity_id
_entity_poly.type
_entity_poly.pdbx_seq_one_letter_code
_entity_poly.pdbx_strand_id
1 'polypeptide(L)'
;MQAEDLVEEANISSDPLTNPVKLGVIPTIAPYITSDFIVAVRNQFSTIKLFIREDTSANLIQELLNNKLDLVLLALPYDAGQISTKTIYREGLQLAYRKNSSIVSTDHVDFDHLPDESLLLLDDGHCLRDHALAGCRLKDHKKLHTFGANSLQMLLQMVDSDLGVTLVPDMAVNAKVLQDTQVVTLPLPRDKFYRDIGFAWRNGTSRRLLLDEIMALLPRY
;
A
#
# COMPACT_ATOMS: atom_id res chain seq x y z
N MET A 1 -18.89 -23.96 4.94
CA MET A 1 -19.76 -23.22 4.02
C MET A 1 -20.97 -22.81 4.86
N GLN A 2 -21.05 -21.52 5.18
CA GLN A 2 -22.09 -20.99 6.05
C GLN A 2 -23.34 -20.66 5.19
N ALA A 3 -24.53 -20.64 5.81
CA ALA A 3 -25.80 -20.37 5.09
C ALA A 3 -25.79 -19.03 4.34
N GLU A 4 -25.02 -18.04 4.83
CA GLU A 4 -24.80 -16.75 4.17
C GLU A 4 -24.05 -16.88 2.84
N ASP A 5 -23.07 -17.81 2.73
CA ASP A 5 -22.35 -18.09 1.48
C ASP A 5 -23.29 -18.62 0.40
N LEU A 6 -24.27 -19.46 0.77
CA LEU A 6 -25.27 -20.01 -0.16
C LEU A 6 -26.28 -18.97 -0.62
N VAL A 7 -26.64 -18.00 0.25
CA VAL A 7 -27.53 -16.90 -0.10
C VAL A 7 -26.82 -15.88 -1.01
N GLU A 8 -25.53 -15.63 -0.75
CA GLU A 8 -24.73 -14.76 -1.61
C GLU A 8 -24.47 -15.40 -2.98
N GLU A 9 -24.21 -16.72 -3.02
CA GLU A 9 -24.05 -17.49 -4.26
C GLU A 9 -25.38 -17.59 -5.06
N ALA A 10 -26.52 -17.70 -4.40
CA ALA A 10 -27.83 -17.67 -5.04
C ALA A 10 -28.18 -16.27 -5.60
N ASN A 11 -27.75 -15.19 -4.94
CA ASN A 11 -27.93 -13.83 -5.44
C ASN A 11 -26.95 -13.46 -6.56
N ILE A 12 -25.74 -14.06 -6.63
CA ILE A 12 -24.79 -13.93 -7.72
C ILE A 12 -25.34 -14.52 -9.03
N SER A 13 -26.20 -15.52 -8.95
CA SER A 13 -26.78 -16.19 -10.13
C SER A 13 -27.77 -15.33 -10.94
N SER A 14 -28.23 -14.19 -10.42
CA SER A 14 -29.20 -13.36 -11.12
C SER A 14 -28.57 -12.25 -11.99
N ASP A 15 -27.47 -11.64 -11.62
CA ASP A 15 -26.63 -10.76 -12.43
C ASP A 15 -25.34 -10.39 -11.64
N PRO A 16 -24.14 -10.85 -12.06
CA PRO A 16 -22.88 -10.50 -11.40
C PRO A 16 -22.58 -9.01 -11.33
N LEU A 17 -23.20 -8.20 -12.22
CA LEU A 17 -23.00 -6.75 -12.30
C LEU A 17 -23.87 -5.98 -11.31
N THR A 18 -24.93 -6.57 -10.75
CA THR A 18 -25.82 -5.89 -9.79
C THR A 18 -25.30 -5.93 -8.36
N ASN A 19 -24.46 -6.90 -8.04
CA ASN A 19 -23.89 -7.01 -6.70
C ASN A 19 -22.71 -6.05 -6.49
N PRO A 20 -22.64 -5.36 -5.35
CA PRO A 20 -21.55 -4.45 -5.07
C PRO A 20 -20.19 -5.19 -5.05
N VAL A 21 -19.15 -4.50 -5.47
CA VAL A 21 -17.77 -4.95 -5.32
C VAL A 21 -17.16 -4.27 -4.11
N LYS A 22 -16.63 -5.06 -3.19
CA LYS A 22 -16.03 -4.58 -1.93
C LYS A 22 -14.51 -4.68 -2.04
N LEU A 23 -13.86 -3.53 -2.13
CA LEU A 23 -12.41 -3.38 -2.30
C LEU A 23 -11.75 -2.91 -0.99
N GLY A 24 -10.80 -3.67 -0.49
CA GLY A 24 -9.86 -3.22 0.53
C GLY A 24 -8.65 -2.54 -0.10
N VAL A 25 -8.15 -1.46 0.48
CA VAL A 25 -6.94 -0.76 0.02
C VAL A 25 -6.09 -0.38 1.22
N ILE A 26 -4.79 -0.62 1.14
CA ILE A 26 -3.88 -0.25 2.23
C ILE A 26 -3.64 1.27 2.29
N PRO A 27 -3.39 1.85 3.49
CA PRO A 27 -3.29 3.31 3.70
C PRO A 27 -2.18 3.99 2.88
N THR A 28 -1.13 3.26 2.51
CA THR A 28 -0.03 3.81 1.73
C THR A 28 -0.26 3.76 0.21
N ILE A 29 -1.45 3.33 -0.22
CA ILE A 29 -1.90 3.32 -1.61
C ILE A 29 -3.20 4.13 -1.76
N ALA A 30 -4.14 3.97 -0.83
CA ALA A 30 -5.49 4.51 -0.93
C ALA A 30 -5.57 5.99 -1.32
N PRO A 31 -4.83 6.93 -0.67
CA PRO A 31 -4.93 8.36 -0.98
C PRO A 31 -4.49 8.74 -2.40
N TYR A 32 -3.66 7.90 -3.04
CA TYR A 32 -2.98 8.25 -4.29
C TYR A 32 -3.63 7.68 -5.53
N ILE A 33 -4.31 6.55 -5.40
CA ILE A 33 -4.85 5.79 -6.54
C ILE A 33 -6.38 5.75 -6.56
N THR A 34 -7.01 5.77 -5.37
CA THR A 34 -8.42 5.43 -5.23
C THR A 34 -9.33 6.31 -6.07
N SER A 35 -9.09 7.61 -6.15
CA SER A 35 -9.92 8.54 -6.92
C SER A 35 -9.98 8.16 -8.40
N ASP A 36 -8.81 8.01 -9.04
CA ASP A 36 -8.72 7.70 -10.46
C ASP A 36 -9.25 6.30 -10.76
N PHE A 37 -9.00 5.35 -9.86
CA PHE A 37 -9.51 3.99 -9.97
C PHE A 37 -11.04 3.94 -9.87
N ILE A 38 -11.66 4.68 -8.93
CA ILE A 38 -13.12 4.79 -8.85
C ILE A 38 -13.71 5.33 -10.17
N VAL A 39 -13.11 6.40 -10.71
CA VAL A 39 -13.56 7.01 -11.97
C VAL A 39 -13.46 6.00 -13.10
N ALA A 40 -12.35 5.27 -13.23
CA ALA A 40 -12.15 4.26 -14.25
C ALA A 40 -13.19 3.13 -14.15
N VAL A 41 -13.43 2.60 -12.94
CA VAL A 41 -14.44 1.56 -12.72
C VAL A 41 -15.85 2.05 -13.05
N ARG A 42 -16.22 3.27 -12.63
CA ARG A 42 -17.57 3.84 -12.92
C ARG A 42 -17.80 4.09 -14.41
N ASN A 43 -16.76 4.48 -15.13
CA ASN A 43 -16.84 4.70 -16.58
C ASN A 43 -17.04 3.37 -17.34
N GLN A 44 -16.39 2.29 -16.90
CA GLN A 44 -16.50 0.98 -17.54
C GLN A 44 -17.78 0.24 -17.12
N PHE A 45 -18.19 0.38 -15.85
CA PHE A 45 -19.29 -0.35 -15.25
C PHE A 45 -20.26 0.61 -14.57
N SER A 46 -21.19 1.18 -15.33
CA SER A 46 -22.12 2.21 -14.84
C SER A 46 -23.07 1.72 -13.74
N THR A 47 -23.31 0.42 -13.63
CA THR A 47 -24.25 -0.20 -12.67
C THR A 47 -23.57 -0.76 -11.43
N ILE A 48 -22.25 -0.98 -11.46
CA ILE A 48 -21.51 -1.54 -10.32
C ILE A 48 -21.44 -0.52 -9.18
N LYS A 49 -21.82 -0.98 -7.99
CA LYS A 49 -21.56 -0.25 -6.74
C LYS A 49 -20.21 -0.69 -6.19
N LEU A 50 -19.23 0.22 -6.15
CA LEU A 50 -17.93 -0.02 -5.56
C LEU A 50 -17.89 0.50 -4.11
N PHE A 51 -17.66 -0.38 -3.14
CA PHE A 51 -17.38 -0.03 -1.75
C PHE A 51 -15.88 -0.15 -1.49
N ILE A 52 -15.30 0.87 -0.89
CA ILE A 52 -13.88 0.91 -0.58
C ILE A 52 -13.69 1.01 0.92
N ARG A 53 -12.78 0.19 1.43
CA ARG A 53 -12.34 0.18 2.82
C ARG A 53 -10.83 0.35 2.88
N GLU A 54 -10.38 1.26 3.72
CA GLU A 54 -8.97 1.42 4.05
C GLU A 54 -8.68 0.75 5.40
N ASP A 55 -7.65 -0.10 5.44
CA ASP A 55 -7.18 -0.75 6.66
C ASP A 55 -5.76 -1.33 6.43
N THR A 56 -5.12 -1.84 7.47
CA THR A 56 -3.83 -2.54 7.38
C THR A 56 -3.95 -3.81 6.53
N SER A 57 -2.81 -4.26 5.97
CA SER A 57 -2.78 -5.47 5.14
C SER A 57 -3.36 -6.69 5.86
N ALA A 58 -3.00 -6.87 7.14
CA ALA A 58 -3.46 -8.01 7.93
C ALA A 58 -4.99 -8.00 8.12
N ASN A 59 -5.58 -6.85 8.47
CA ASN A 59 -7.02 -6.72 8.66
C ASN A 59 -7.77 -6.94 7.35
N LEU A 60 -7.29 -6.34 6.24
CA LEU A 60 -7.93 -6.49 4.94
C LEU A 60 -7.90 -7.94 4.44
N ILE A 61 -6.81 -8.66 4.65
CA ILE A 61 -6.71 -10.07 4.27
C ILE A 61 -7.63 -10.93 5.14
N GLN A 62 -7.74 -10.66 6.44
CA GLN A 62 -8.72 -11.36 7.29
C GLN A 62 -10.16 -11.11 6.83
N GLU A 63 -10.49 -9.89 6.43
CA GLU A 63 -11.82 -9.58 5.91
C GLU A 63 -12.07 -10.21 4.52
N LEU A 64 -11.03 -10.29 3.70
CA LEU A 64 -11.08 -11.01 2.43
C LEU A 64 -11.39 -12.49 2.64
N LEU A 65 -10.69 -13.15 3.56
CA LEU A 65 -10.89 -14.55 3.90
C LEU A 65 -12.28 -14.82 4.53
N ASN A 66 -12.82 -13.84 5.25
CA ASN A 66 -14.15 -13.88 5.87
C ASN A 66 -15.30 -13.43 4.95
N ASN A 67 -15.12 -13.38 3.64
CA ASN A 67 -16.13 -12.96 2.64
C ASN A 67 -16.64 -11.52 2.80
N LYS A 68 -15.99 -10.67 3.61
CA LYS A 68 -16.37 -9.28 3.77
C LYS A 68 -15.82 -8.36 2.67
N LEU A 69 -14.76 -8.79 1.98
CA LEU A 69 -14.16 -8.14 0.83
C LEU A 69 -14.09 -9.12 -0.34
N ASP A 70 -14.15 -8.59 -1.56
CA ASP A 70 -13.97 -9.35 -2.81
C ASP A 70 -12.52 -9.26 -3.30
N LEU A 71 -11.88 -8.10 -3.09
CA LEU A 71 -10.58 -7.76 -3.65
C LEU A 71 -9.81 -6.90 -2.63
N VAL A 72 -8.50 -7.06 -2.58
CA VAL A 72 -7.61 -6.22 -1.76
C VAL A 72 -6.47 -5.71 -2.63
N LEU A 73 -6.25 -4.38 -2.64
CA LEU A 73 -5.11 -3.73 -3.27
C LEU A 73 -4.04 -3.46 -2.21
N LEU A 74 -2.87 -4.06 -2.38
CA LEU A 74 -1.80 -4.03 -1.39
C LEU A 74 -0.41 -4.13 -2.03
N ALA A 75 0.64 -4.06 -1.20
CA ALA A 75 1.99 -4.39 -1.66
C ALA A 75 2.28 -5.88 -1.46
N LEU A 76 2.90 -6.48 -2.47
CA LEU A 76 3.24 -7.90 -2.56
C LEU A 76 4.76 -8.10 -2.38
N PRO A 77 5.23 -9.31 -2.00
CA PRO A 77 4.42 -10.50 -1.76
C PRO A 77 3.65 -10.46 -0.42
N TYR A 78 2.48 -11.10 -0.39
CA TYR A 78 1.73 -11.37 0.83
C TYR A 78 1.22 -12.82 0.78
N ASP A 79 1.64 -13.64 1.74
CA ASP A 79 1.25 -15.04 1.81
C ASP A 79 0.20 -15.27 2.90
N ALA A 80 -0.96 -15.76 2.50
CA ALA A 80 -2.03 -16.16 3.42
C ALA A 80 -2.68 -17.52 3.01
N GLY A 81 -1.99 -18.30 2.18
CA GLY A 81 -2.35 -19.69 1.84
C GLY A 81 -3.64 -19.88 1.03
N GLN A 82 -4.70 -19.15 1.33
CA GLN A 82 -6.04 -19.28 0.69
C GLN A 82 -6.38 -18.12 -0.26
N ILE A 83 -5.39 -17.33 -0.62
CA ILE A 83 -5.55 -16.22 -1.55
C ILE A 83 -4.73 -16.45 -2.83
N SER A 84 -5.21 -15.89 -3.92
CA SER A 84 -4.42 -15.67 -5.14
C SER A 84 -4.02 -14.21 -5.21
N THR A 85 -2.85 -13.93 -5.80
CA THR A 85 -2.35 -12.58 -5.97
C THR A 85 -1.96 -12.32 -7.42
N LYS A 86 -1.99 -11.06 -7.84
CA LYS A 86 -1.53 -10.60 -9.15
C LYS A 86 -0.83 -9.27 -9.01
N THR A 87 0.46 -9.25 -9.30
CA THR A 87 1.22 -8.00 -9.41
C THR A 87 0.78 -7.24 -10.65
N ILE A 88 0.55 -5.93 -10.50
CA ILE A 88 0.17 -5.02 -11.59
C ILE A 88 1.37 -4.21 -12.03
N TYR A 89 2.12 -3.62 -11.10
CA TYR A 89 3.35 -2.87 -11.40
C TYR A 89 4.27 -2.81 -10.18
N ARG A 90 5.52 -2.40 -10.44
CA ARG A 90 6.53 -2.13 -9.41
C ARG A 90 6.78 -0.64 -9.29
N GLU A 91 6.83 -0.13 -8.05
CA GLU A 91 7.27 1.23 -7.77
C GLU A 91 8.51 1.26 -6.88
N GLY A 92 9.30 2.32 -7.01
CA GLY A 92 10.45 2.59 -6.17
C GLY A 92 10.07 3.23 -4.84
N LEU A 93 11.01 3.14 -3.90
CA LEU A 93 10.99 3.91 -2.66
C LEU A 93 12.11 4.96 -2.73
N GLN A 94 11.84 6.14 -2.18
CA GLN A 94 12.80 7.23 -2.06
C GLN A 94 13.05 7.51 -0.58
N LEU A 95 14.27 7.91 -0.24
CA LEU A 95 14.55 8.43 1.09
C LEU A 95 13.98 9.85 1.21
N ALA A 96 13.15 10.09 2.21
CA ALA A 96 12.64 11.42 2.56
C ALA A 96 13.37 11.95 3.80
N TYR A 97 13.86 13.18 3.71
CA TYR A 97 14.58 13.85 4.79
C TYR A 97 14.35 15.37 4.73
N ARG A 98 14.55 16.07 5.83
CA ARG A 98 14.43 17.52 5.84
C ARG A 98 15.60 18.18 5.10
N LYS A 99 15.32 19.15 4.28
CA LYS A 99 16.34 19.97 3.60
C LYS A 99 17.30 20.58 4.62
N ASN A 100 18.60 20.42 4.36
CA ASN A 100 19.69 20.87 5.25
C ASN A 100 19.78 20.10 6.59
N SER A 101 19.13 18.95 6.73
CA SER A 101 19.33 18.06 7.88
C SER A 101 20.78 17.59 7.94
N SER A 102 21.32 17.46 9.14
CA SER A 102 22.66 16.89 9.37
C SER A 102 22.65 15.34 9.38
N ILE A 103 21.46 14.72 9.32
CA ILE A 103 21.28 13.26 9.38
C ILE A 103 21.75 12.60 8.07
N VAL A 104 21.61 13.30 6.93
CA VAL A 104 21.93 12.77 5.61
C VAL A 104 23.05 13.58 4.98
N SER A 105 24.14 12.93 4.60
CA SER A 105 25.14 13.54 3.70
C SER A 105 24.69 13.34 2.25
N THR A 106 24.76 14.38 1.45
CA THR A 106 24.01 14.61 0.20
C THR A 106 24.27 13.65 -0.96
N ASP A 107 25.27 12.78 -0.95
CA ASP A 107 25.64 12.01 -2.13
C ASP A 107 25.40 10.51 -2.05
N HIS A 108 25.40 9.91 -0.86
CA HIS A 108 25.10 8.49 -0.63
C HIS A 108 24.50 8.28 0.74
N VAL A 109 23.40 7.53 0.80
CA VAL A 109 22.82 7.10 2.06
C VAL A 109 23.31 5.70 2.38
N ASP A 110 24.10 5.61 3.44
CA ASP A 110 24.40 4.35 4.09
C ASP A 110 23.55 4.26 5.37
N PHE A 111 22.54 3.39 5.32
CA PHE A 111 21.63 3.21 6.44
C PHE A 111 22.30 2.71 7.74
N ASP A 112 23.42 2.01 7.62
CA ASP A 112 24.22 1.58 8.78
C ASP A 112 24.96 2.75 9.47
N HIS A 113 25.19 3.85 8.75
CA HIS A 113 25.84 5.06 9.27
C HIS A 113 24.87 6.17 9.70
N LEU A 114 23.55 5.95 9.60
CA LEU A 114 22.57 6.86 10.17
C LEU A 114 22.79 6.99 11.69
N PRO A 115 22.47 8.15 12.31
CA PRO A 115 22.39 8.27 13.75
C PRO A 115 21.43 7.24 14.36
N ASP A 116 21.62 6.89 15.62
CA ASP A 116 20.69 6.03 16.33
C ASP A 116 19.33 6.71 16.42
N GLU A 117 18.26 5.92 16.40
CA GLU A 117 16.86 6.39 16.44
C GLU A 117 16.47 7.40 15.35
N SER A 118 17.15 7.42 14.19
CA SER A 118 16.88 8.38 13.13
C SER A 118 16.05 7.83 11.97
N LEU A 119 15.87 6.51 11.83
CA LEU A 119 15.02 5.91 10.82
C LEU A 119 13.59 5.75 11.34
N LEU A 120 12.71 6.61 10.85
CA LEU A 120 11.29 6.62 11.17
C LEU A 120 10.55 5.66 10.25
N LEU A 121 9.72 4.78 10.80
CA LEU A 121 8.91 3.84 10.03
C LEU A 121 7.45 3.87 10.49
N LEU A 122 6.56 3.35 9.66
CA LEU A 122 5.19 3.08 10.06
C LEU A 122 5.16 2.00 11.15
N ASP A 123 4.09 1.98 11.93
CA ASP A 123 3.83 0.95 12.93
C ASP A 123 3.70 -0.43 12.29
N ASP A 124 3.79 -1.46 13.13
CA ASP A 124 3.62 -2.85 12.71
C ASP A 124 2.24 -3.07 12.05
N GLY A 125 2.22 -3.96 11.04
CA GLY A 125 1.02 -4.23 10.24
C GLY A 125 0.91 -3.41 8.95
N HIS A 126 1.77 -2.43 8.75
CA HIS A 126 1.91 -1.71 7.49
C HIS A 126 3.00 -2.35 6.62
N CYS A 127 2.63 -2.91 5.47
CA CYS A 127 3.59 -3.57 4.57
C CYS A 127 4.70 -2.64 4.06
N LEU A 128 4.51 -1.31 4.04
CA LEU A 128 5.57 -0.35 3.70
C LEU A 128 6.74 -0.41 4.71
N ARG A 129 6.46 -0.67 6.00
CA ARG A 129 7.49 -0.90 7.02
C ARG A 129 8.37 -2.10 6.64
N ASP A 130 7.75 -3.21 6.29
CA ASP A 130 8.46 -4.45 5.96
C ASP A 130 9.32 -4.28 4.71
N HIS A 131 8.81 -3.62 3.67
CA HIS A 131 9.56 -3.30 2.46
C HIS A 131 10.73 -2.35 2.73
N ALA A 132 10.53 -1.36 3.60
CA ALA A 132 11.59 -0.45 4.02
C ALA A 132 12.71 -1.21 4.74
N LEU A 133 12.36 -2.03 5.72
CA LEU A 133 13.32 -2.85 6.47
C LEU A 133 14.07 -3.83 5.56
N ALA A 134 13.38 -4.48 4.64
CA ALA A 134 14.00 -5.39 3.67
C ALA A 134 15.00 -4.67 2.77
N GLY A 135 14.69 -3.45 2.33
CA GLY A 135 15.59 -2.62 1.52
C GLY A 135 16.81 -2.13 2.30
N CYS A 136 16.60 -1.62 3.49
CA CYS A 136 17.68 -1.07 4.33
C CYS A 136 18.69 -2.13 4.80
N ARG A 137 18.27 -3.39 5.00
CA ARG A 137 19.12 -4.49 5.49
C ARG A 137 19.98 -4.10 6.69
N LEU A 138 19.38 -3.36 7.63
CA LEU A 138 20.07 -2.84 8.79
C LEU A 138 20.76 -3.95 9.58
N LYS A 139 22.02 -3.74 9.92
CA LYS A 139 22.79 -4.60 10.84
C LYS A 139 22.47 -4.28 12.30
N ASP A 140 22.14 -3.01 12.58
CA ASP A 140 21.82 -2.53 13.92
C ASP A 140 20.43 -1.90 13.97
N HIS A 141 19.53 -2.53 14.72
CA HIS A 141 18.17 -2.04 14.95
C HIS A 141 18.10 -0.76 15.78
N LYS A 142 19.20 -0.31 16.42
CA LYS A 142 19.27 0.98 17.11
C LYS A 142 19.03 2.18 16.19
N LYS A 143 19.20 1.99 14.88
CA LYS A 143 18.89 3.01 13.88
C LYS A 143 17.41 3.31 13.78
N LEU A 144 16.55 2.35 14.14
CA LEU A 144 15.11 2.52 14.15
C LEU A 144 14.69 3.46 15.28
N HIS A 145 13.84 4.42 14.93
CA HIS A 145 13.22 5.28 15.94
C HIS A 145 12.27 4.47 16.82
N THR A 146 12.27 4.74 18.13
CA THR A 146 11.47 4.00 19.11
C THR A 146 9.96 4.12 18.85
N PHE A 147 9.51 5.28 18.33
CA PHE A 147 8.11 5.53 17.98
C PHE A 147 7.93 5.48 16.48
N GLY A 148 6.95 4.70 16.03
CA GLY A 148 6.45 4.70 14.67
C GLY A 148 5.29 5.69 14.50
N ALA A 149 4.67 5.65 13.33
CA ALA A 149 3.47 6.42 13.03
C ALA A 149 2.43 5.53 12.33
N ASN A 150 1.16 5.85 12.52
CA ASN A 150 0.05 5.12 11.91
C ASN A 150 -0.23 5.55 10.46
N SER A 151 0.40 6.63 10.00
CA SER A 151 0.18 7.15 8.64
C SER A 151 1.45 7.74 8.05
N LEU A 152 1.57 7.66 6.72
CA LEU A 152 2.67 8.29 5.98
C LEU A 152 2.68 9.81 6.18
N GLN A 153 1.51 10.44 6.31
CA GLN A 153 1.42 11.87 6.56
C GLN A 153 2.06 12.26 7.89
N MET A 154 1.80 11.50 8.96
CA MET A 154 2.42 11.74 10.26
C MET A 154 3.94 11.54 10.21
N LEU A 155 4.41 10.48 9.52
CA LEU A 155 5.85 10.27 9.30
C LEU A 155 6.50 11.47 8.62
N LEU A 156 5.86 12.01 7.57
CA LEU A 156 6.40 13.16 6.85
C LEU A 156 6.43 14.43 7.71
N GLN A 157 5.48 14.62 8.63
CA GLN A 157 5.53 15.73 9.60
C GLN A 157 6.68 15.58 10.59
N MET A 158 6.97 14.34 11.03
CA MET A 158 8.12 14.05 11.88
C MET A 158 9.44 14.35 11.14
N VAL A 159 9.53 13.95 9.87
CA VAL A 159 10.70 14.28 9.02
C VAL A 159 10.81 15.80 8.80
N ASP A 160 9.72 16.49 8.55
CA ASP A 160 9.70 17.94 8.39
C ASP A 160 10.16 18.69 9.65
N SER A 161 9.95 18.08 10.82
CA SER A 161 10.45 18.55 12.12
C SER A 161 11.89 18.14 12.44
N ASP A 162 12.61 17.51 11.49
CA ASP A 162 13.99 17.02 11.60
C ASP A 162 14.21 15.95 12.71
N LEU A 163 13.15 15.16 12.98
CA LEU A 163 13.25 14.06 13.95
C LEU A 163 13.95 12.83 13.37
N GLY A 164 14.07 12.73 12.04
CA GLY A 164 14.67 11.60 11.38
C GLY A 164 14.43 11.60 9.88
N VAL A 165 14.61 10.43 9.28
CA VAL A 165 14.41 10.17 7.87
C VAL A 165 13.43 9.01 7.70
N THR A 166 12.76 8.91 6.54
CA THR A 166 11.86 7.79 6.24
C THR A 166 11.93 7.40 4.77
N LEU A 167 11.26 6.30 4.41
CA LEU A 167 11.10 5.90 3.01
C LEU A 167 9.68 6.21 2.54
N VAL A 168 9.59 6.86 1.38
CA VAL A 168 8.33 7.24 0.75
C VAL A 168 8.18 6.57 -0.62
N PRO A 169 6.99 6.07 -0.97
CA PRO A 169 6.75 5.48 -2.28
C PRO A 169 6.68 6.55 -3.38
N ASP A 170 7.09 6.16 -4.59
CA ASP A 170 7.05 7.06 -5.76
C ASP A 170 5.65 7.66 -5.98
N MET A 171 4.57 6.89 -5.79
CA MET A 171 3.21 7.40 -5.95
C MET A 171 2.87 8.55 -5.00
N ALA A 172 3.37 8.52 -3.76
CA ALA A 172 3.15 9.60 -2.81
C ALA A 172 3.91 10.87 -3.22
N VAL A 173 5.16 10.73 -3.70
CA VAL A 173 5.96 11.84 -4.22
C VAL A 173 5.30 12.45 -5.45
N ASN A 174 4.83 11.62 -6.39
CA ASN A 174 4.12 12.04 -7.60
C ASN A 174 2.81 12.76 -7.29
N ALA A 175 2.11 12.35 -6.23
CA ALA A 175 0.91 13.02 -5.72
C ALA A 175 1.21 14.33 -4.96
N LYS A 176 2.49 14.77 -4.94
CA LYS A 176 2.93 16.03 -4.34
C LYS A 176 2.66 16.14 -2.83
N VAL A 177 2.71 15.02 -2.11
CA VAL A 177 2.49 15.02 -0.64
C VAL A 177 3.53 15.85 0.13
N LEU A 178 4.65 16.19 -0.51
CA LEU A 178 5.72 17.00 0.06
C LEU A 178 5.56 18.50 -0.23
N GLN A 179 4.50 18.87 -0.97
CA GLN A 179 4.24 20.27 -1.25
C GLN A 179 4.05 21.04 0.07
N ASP A 180 4.59 22.26 0.13
CA ASP A 180 4.54 23.15 1.31
C ASP A 180 5.27 22.60 2.56
N THR A 181 6.20 21.65 2.40
CA THR A 181 7.09 21.16 3.46
C THR A 181 8.55 21.49 3.15
N GLN A 182 9.43 21.30 4.14
CA GLN A 182 10.89 21.33 3.95
C GLN A 182 11.47 19.94 3.65
N VAL A 183 10.62 18.95 3.42
CA VAL A 183 11.05 17.58 3.11
C VAL A 183 11.46 17.52 1.63
N VAL A 184 12.60 16.91 1.40
CA VAL A 184 13.13 16.57 0.07
C VAL A 184 13.34 15.07 -0.03
N THR A 185 13.44 14.55 -1.25
CA THR A 185 13.67 13.12 -1.46
C THR A 185 14.96 12.85 -2.22
N LEU A 186 15.56 11.72 -1.92
CA LEU A 186 16.68 11.14 -2.66
C LEU A 186 16.23 9.79 -3.24
N PRO A 187 16.28 9.61 -4.57
CA PRO A 187 16.00 8.33 -5.20
C PRO A 187 16.94 7.23 -4.70
N LEU A 188 16.40 6.07 -4.41
CA LEU A 188 17.17 4.89 -3.99
C LEU A 188 17.27 3.85 -5.12
N PRO A 189 18.27 2.94 -5.09
CA PRO A 189 18.41 1.87 -6.07
C PRO A 189 17.15 0.99 -6.13
N ARG A 190 16.48 0.97 -7.30
CA ARG A 190 15.18 0.29 -7.50
C ARG A 190 15.27 -1.24 -7.51
N ASP A 191 16.45 -1.82 -7.51
CA ASP A 191 16.69 -3.25 -7.34
C ASP A 191 16.61 -3.69 -5.87
N LYS A 192 16.70 -2.73 -4.92
CA LYS A 192 16.69 -2.97 -3.48
C LYS A 192 15.50 -2.30 -2.78
N PHE A 193 15.16 -1.09 -3.20
CA PHE A 193 14.13 -0.26 -2.58
C PHE A 193 12.92 -0.15 -3.49
N TYR A 194 12.04 -1.12 -3.40
CA TYR A 194 10.82 -1.20 -4.20
C TYR A 194 9.71 -1.93 -3.45
N ARG A 195 8.51 -1.82 -3.98
CA ARG A 195 7.39 -2.71 -3.66
C ARG A 195 6.60 -3.04 -4.93
N ASP A 196 6.07 -4.25 -4.98
CA ASP A 196 5.20 -4.70 -6.07
C ASP A 196 3.75 -4.40 -5.67
N ILE A 197 3.07 -3.55 -6.42
CA ILE A 197 1.67 -3.22 -6.19
C ILE A 197 0.81 -4.23 -6.94
N GLY A 198 -0.17 -4.78 -6.23
CA GLY A 198 -1.02 -5.79 -6.81
C GLY A 198 -2.29 -6.06 -6.02
N PHE A 199 -3.09 -6.97 -6.54
CA PHE A 199 -4.34 -7.38 -5.93
C PHE A 199 -4.25 -8.78 -5.34
N ALA A 200 -5.04 -8.99 -4.29
CA ALA A 200 -5.32 -10.29 -3.72
C ALA A 200 -6.83 -10.54 -3.72
N TRP A 201 -7.22 -11.80 -3.91
CA TRP A 201 -8.61 -12.29 -3.86
C TRP A 201 -8.63 -13.73 -3.33
N ARG A 202 -9.82 -14.21 -2.88
CA ARG A 202 -9.94 -15.61 -2.41
C ARG A 202 -9.80 -16.59 -3.56
N ASN A 203 -9.13 -17.70 -3.29
CA ASN A 203 -9.12 -18.84 -4.19
C ASN A 203 -10.57 -19.34 -4.41
N GLY A 204 -10.91 -19.67 -5.66
CA GLY A 204 -12.23 -20.19 -6.00
C GLY A 204 -13.38 -19.21 -6.03
N THR A 205 -13.11 -17.87 -6.00
CA THR A 205 -14.19 -16.88 -6.17
C THR A 205 -14.94 -17.07 -7.48
N SER A 206 -16.27 -17.11 -7.44
CA SER A 206 -17.16 -17.19 -8.63
C SER A 206 -17.13 -15.89 -9.47
N ARG A 207 -16.69 -14.75 -8.89
CA ARG A 207 -16.64 -13.43 -9.54
C ARG A 207 -15.32 -13.16 -10.29
N ARG A 208 -14.51 -14.18 -10.53
CA ARG A 208 -13.14 -14.03 -11.05
C ARG A 208 -13.06 -13.16 -12.31
N LEU A 209 -13.92 -13.39 -13.29
CA LEU A 209 -13.91 -12.64 -14.56
C LEU A 209 -14.14 -11.15 -14.33
N LEU A 210 -15.15 -10.79 -13.54
CA LEU A 210 -15.42 -9.41 -13.18
C LEU A 210 -14.25 -8.76 -12.42
N LEU A 211 -13.65 -9.48 -11.47
CA LEU A 211 -12.50 -8.97 -10.72
C LEU A 211 -11.29 -8.75 -11.64
N ASP A 212 -11.07 -9.63 -12.64
CA ASP A 212 -9.98 -9.46 -13.61
C ASP A 212 -10.16 -8.19 -14.45
N GLU A 213 -11.39 -7.89 -14.89
CA GLU A 213 -11.71 -6.67 -15.63
C GLU A 213 -11.51 -5.42 -14.76
N ILE A 214 -11.95 -5.47 -13.50
CA ILE A 214 -11.76 -4.37 -12.54
C ILE A 214 -10.28 -4.14 -12.26
N MET A 215 -9.49 -5.19 -12.01
CA MET A 215 -8.05 -5.09 -11.78
C MET A 215 -7.30 -4.47 -12.95
N ALA A 216 -7.76 -4.71 -14.19
CA ALA A 216 -7.16 -4.16 -15.39
C ALA A 216 -7.30 -2.63 -15.51
N LEU A 217 -8.22 -2.03 -14.77
CA LEU A 217 -8.46 -0.59 -14.75
C LEU A 217 -7.57 0.18 -13.78
N LEU A 218 -6.72 -0.50 -13.00
CA LEU A 218 -5.83 0.19 -12.05
C LEU A 218 -4.85 1.09 -12.79
N PRO A 219 -4.82 2.41 -12.48
CA PRO A 219 -3.81 3.31 -13.04
C PRO A 219 -2.40 2.85 -12.68
N ARG A 220 -1.45 3.08 -13.60
CA ARG A 220 -0.01 2.82 -13.38
C ARG A 220 0.70 4.17 -13.29
N TYR A 221 1.46 4.37 -12.23
CA TYR A 221 2.19 5.60 -11.97
C TYR A 221 3.70 5.40 -12.08
#